data_e81876899a854d9373880c3aec4d81b6
#
_entry.id   e81876899a854d9373880c3aec4d81b6
#
_cell.length_a   1.000
_cell.length_b   1.000
_cell.length_c   1.000
_cell.angle_alpha   90.00
_cell.angle_beta   90.00
_cell.angle_gamma   90.00
#
_symmetry.space_group_name_H-M   'P 1'
#
loop_
_entity.id
_entity.type
_entity.pdbx_description
1 polymer ?
#
loop_
_entity_poly.entity_id
_entity_poly.type
_entity_poly.pdbx_seq_one_letter_code
_entity_poly.pdbx_strand_id
1 'polypeptide(L)'
;TPAARFPVEPGERVLDLCAAPGGKATALGAALQGKGVLVANDISNSRAKALLKNLEVFGISNAFVTNEVPQNLAERFEGFFDKVLIDAPCSGEGMFRKDPAVIKTWEEERPEYFAKLQKDILKNGVRMLRPGGKLLYSTCTFAPVENEGSISWILEQCPEMELIPIE
;
A
#
# COMPACT_ATOMS: atom_id res chain seq x y z
N THR A 1 -1.85 -13.09 -4.75
CA THR A 1 -1.84 -11.63 -4.62
C THR A 1 -1.03 -11.22 -3.40
N PRO A 2 -0.44 -10.01 -3.34
CA PRO A 2 0.29 -9.54 -2.15
C PRO A 2 -0.52 -9.67 -0.86
N ALA A 3 -1.78 -9.29 -0.85
CA ALA A 3 -2.66 -9.41 0.33
C ALA A 3 -2.78 -10.85 0.84
N ALA A 4 -2.74 -11.87 -0.02
CA ALA A 4 -2.80 -13.26 0.39
C ALA A 4 -1.52 -13.77 1.07
N ARG A 5 -0.41 -13.05 0.92
CA ARG A 5 0.88 -13.32 1.57
C ARG A 5 1.14 -12.40 2.77
N PHE A 6 0.13 -11.64 3.17
CA PHE A 6 0.19 -10.71 4.29
C PHE A 6 -0.85 -11.11 5.35
N PRO A 7 -0.48 -12.00 6.27
CA PRO A 7 -1.42 -12.52 7.27
C PRO A 7 -1.90 -11.39 8.18
N VAL A 8 -3.22 -11.19 8.18
CA VAL A 8 -3.94 -10.25 9.03
C VAL A 8 -4.80 -11.04 9.99
N GLU A 9 -4.71 -10.70 11.27
CA GLU A 9 -5.45 -11.34 12.35
C GLU A 9 -6.67 -10.50 12.76
N PRO A 10 -7.80 -11.14 13.11
CA PRO A 10 -8.95 -10.43 13.65
C PRO A 10 -8.58 -9.57 14.88
N GLY A 11 -8.97 -8.29 14.86
CA GLY A 11 -8.67 -7.33 15.93
C GLY A 11 -7.50 -6.40 15.63
N GLU A 12 -6.72 -6.66 14.58
CA GLU A 12 -5.63 -5.79 14.17
C GLU A 12 -6.11 -4.45 13.57
N ARG A 13 -5.23 -3.46 13.62
CA ARG A 13 -5.37 -2.15 12.96
C ARG A 13 -4.55 -2.20 11.69
N VAL A 14 -5.23 -2.16 10.54
CA VAL A 14 -4.65 -2.38 9.22
C VAL A 14 -4.79 -1.14 8.36
N LEU A 15 -3.72 -0.75 7.67
CA LEU A 15 -3.72 0.30 6.67
C LEU A 15 -3.43 -0.29 5.28
N ASP A 16 -4.26 0.04 4.31
CA ASP A 16 -3.95 -0.07 2.87
C ASP A 16 -3.75 1.36 2.33
N LEU A 17 -2.50 1.75 2.09
CA LEU A 17 -2.14 3.16 1.86
C LEU A 17 -2.43 3.64 0.43
N CYS A 18 -2.45 2.72 -0.54
CA CYS A 18 -2.72 2.98 -1.96
C CYS A 18 -3.82 2.02 -2.46
N ALA A 19 -4.99 2.04 -1.82
CA ALA A 19 -5.94 0.94 -1.80
C ALA A 19 -6.77 0.76 -3.07
N ALA A 20 -7.05 1.83 -3.82
CA ALA A 20 -7.98 1.74 -4.94
C ALA A 20 -7.43 0.87 -6.10
N PRO A 21 -8.28 0.09 -6.73
CA PRO A 21 -9.76 0.07 -6.67
C PRO A 21 -10.35 -0.76 -5.51
N GLY A 22 -9.55 -1.42 -4.64
CA GLY A 22 -10.06 -2.06 -3.44
C GLY A 22 -9.91 -3.58 -3.37
N GLY A 23 -9.34 -4.22 -4.39
CA GLY A 23 -9.19 -5.68 -4.40
C GLY A 23 -8.30 -6.24 -3.26
N LYS A 24 -7.27 -5.48 -2.85
CA LYS A 24 -6.42 -5.83 -1.70
C LYS A 24 -7.10 -5.44 -0.39
N ALA A 25 -7.66 -4.22 -0.33
CA ALA A 25 -8.40 -3.73 0.83
C ALA A 25 -9.56 -4.66 1.23
N THR A 26 -10.34 -5.17 0.27
CA THR A 26 -11.42 -6.14 0.55
C THR A 26 -10.89 -7.45 1.12
N ALA A 27 -9.74 -7.96 0.62
CA ALA A 27 -9.11 -9.16 1.15
C ALA A 27 -8.60 -8.95 2.59
N LEU A 28 -7.99 -7.80 2.90
CA LEU A 28 -7.56 -7.44 4.25
C LEU A 28 -8.77 -7.29 5.19
N GLY A 29 -9.83 -6.60 4.74
CA GLY A 29 -11.06 -6.43 5.51
C GLY A 29 -11.76 -7.74 5.81
N ALA A 30 -11.80 -8.68 4.86
CA ALA A 30 -12.34 -10.01 5.06
C ALA A 30 -11.54 -10.80 6.12
N ALA A 31 -10.21 -10.70 6.10
CA ALA A 31 -9.34 -11.35 7.08
C ALA A 31 -9.58 -10.84 8.52
N LEU A 32 -9.97 -9.59 8.69
CA LEU A 32 -10.31 -9.01 9.99
C LEU A 32 -11.62 -9.59 10.59
N GLN A 33 -12.47 -10.23 9.80
CA GLN A 33 -13.72 -10.85 10.27
C GLN A 33 -14.61 -9.90 11.11
N GLY A 34 -14.68 -8.63 10.73
CA GLY A 34 -15.44 -7.60 11.44
C GLY A 34 -14.82 -7.12 12.76
N LYS A 35 -13.62 -7.59 13.13
CA LYS A 35 -12.90 -7.20 14.35
C LYS A 35 -11.69 -6.35 14.00
N GLY A 36 -11.38 -5.34 14.84
CA GLY A 36 -10.33 -4.38 14.54
C GLY A 36 -10.79 -3.30 13.55
N VAL A 37 -9.86 -2.74 12.80
CA VAL A 37 -10.14 -1.64 11.87
C VAL A 37 -9.29 -1.75 10.61
N LEU A 38 -9.90 -1.47 9.46
CA LEU A 38 -9.22 -1.23 8.19
C LEU A 38 -9.31 0.25 7.85
N VAL A 39 -8.17 0.91 7.62
CA VAL A 39 -8.12 2.21 6.97
C VAL A 39 -7.62 1.98 5.55
N ALA A 40 -8.42 2.39 4.56
CA ALA A 40 -8.10 2.24 3.15
C ALA A 40 -8.03 3.63 2.51
N ASN A 41 -6.86 4.01 2.03
CA ASN A 41 -6.59 5.34 1.50
C ASN A 41 -6.33 5.34 -0.01
N ASP A 42 -6.77 6.38 -0.69
CA ASP A 42 -6.29 6.72 -2.02
C ASP A 42 -6.23 8.25 -2.20
N ILE A 43 -5.17 8.74 -2.82
CA ILE A 43 -4.98 10.18 -3.07
C ILE A 43 -5.99 10.74 -4.08
N SER A 44 -6.53 9.92 -4.96
CA SER A 44 -7.52 10.31 -5.96
C SER A 44 -8.93 10.20 -5.39
N ASN A 45 -9.66 11.32 -5.37
CA ASN A 45 -11.04 11.37 -4.88
C ASN A 45 -11.98 10.42 -5.65
N SER A 46 -11.87 10.37 -6.97
CA SER A 46 -12.69 9.46 -7.79
C SER A 46 -12.40 7.99 -7.50
N ARG A 47 -11.13 7.64 -7.29
CA ARG A 47 -10.70 6.29 -6.94
C ARG A 47 -11.12 5.92 -5.51
N ALA A 48 -11.04 6.85 -4.56
CA ALA A 48 -11.51 6.65 -3.18
C ALA A 48 -13.02 6.37 -3.12
N LYS A 49 -13.82 7.04 -3.96
CA LYS A 49 -15.26 6.74 -4.09
C LYS A 49 -15.53 5.34 -4.63
N ALA A 50 -14.77 4.89 -5.63
CA ALA A 50 -14.89 3.53 -6.16
C ALA A 50 -14.44 2.48 -5.11
N LEU A 51 -13.39 2.77 -4.35
CA LEU A 51 -12.91 1.97 -3.23
C LEU A 51 -14.00 1.80 -2.16
N LEU A 52 -14.64 2.89 -1.74
CA LEU A 52 -15.75 2.85 -0.76
C LEU A 52 -16.87 1.94 -1.24
N LYS A 53 -17.33 2.14 -2.49
CA LYS A 53 -18.37 1.30 -3.08
C LYS A 53 -18.02 -0.18 -3.09
N ASN A 54 -16.75 -0.52 -3.40
CA ASN A 54 -16.30 -1.90 -3.40
C ASN A 54 -16.31 -2.49 -1.98
N LEU A 55 -15.83 -1.77 -0.98
CA LEU A 55 -15.87 -2.22 0.42
C LEU A 55 -17.31 -2.45 0.92
N GLU A 56 -18.24 -1.58 0.54
CA GLU A 56 -19.68 -1.73 0.84
C GLU A 56 -20.27 -3.00 0.17
N VAL A 57 -19.99 -3.21 -1.11
CA VAL A 57 -20.47 -4.40 -1.86
C VAL A 57 -19.95 -5.70 -1.25
N PHE A 58 -18.72 -5.71 -0.75
CA PHE A 58 -18.12 -6.87 -0.08
C PHE A 58 -18.50 -6.97 1.42
N GLY A 59 -19.32 -6.04 1.94
CA GLY A 59 -19.81 -6.09 3.31
C GLY A 59 -18.75 -5.86 4.38
N ILE A 60 -17.70 -5.11 4.07
CA ILE A 60 -16.64 -4.78 5.03
C ILE A 60 -17.10 -3.61 5.90
N SER A 61 -17.67 -3.92 7.06
CA SER A 61 -18.34 -2.94 7.93
C SER A 61 -17.38 -2.15 8.85
N ASN A 62 -16.17 -2.65 9.08
CA ASN A 62 -15.15 -2.06 9.96
C ASN A 62 -14.03 -1.36 9.17
N ALA A 63 -14.36 -0.83 7.99
CA ALA A 63 -13.44 -0.09 7.14
C ALA A 63 -13.77 1.42 7.11
N PHE A 64 -12.72 2.22 7.10
CA PHE A 64 -12.77 3.66 6.86
C PHE A 64 -12.01 3.99 5.58
N VAL A 65 -12.65 4.70 4.67
CA VAL A 65 -12.00 5.19 3.45
C VAL A 65 -11.55 6.63 3.66
N THR A 66 -10.30 6.89 3.35
CA THR A 66 -9.70 8.22 3.40
C THR A 66 -9.25 8.64 2.00
N ASN A 67 -9.24 9.96 1.77
CA ASN A 67 -8.75 10.55 0.54
C ASN A 67 -7.71 11.61 0.91
N GLU A 68 -6.51 11.15 1.27
CA GLU A 68 -5.46 12.00 1.82
C GLU A 68 -4.08 11.65 1.23
N VAL A 69 -3.18 12.60 1.29
CA VAL A 69 -1.77 12.36 1.04
C VAL A 69 -1.13 11.61 2.22
N PRO A 70 -0.13 10.73 1.98
CA PRO A 70 0.48 9.92 3.04
C PRO A 70 1.02 10.72 4.23
N GLN A 71 1.53 11.94 3.99
CA GLN A 71 2.05 12.83 5.03
C GLN A 71 0.98 13.23 6.05
N ASN A 72 -0.21 13.62 5.59
CA ASN A 72 -1.32 14.02 6.46
C ASN A 72 -1.82 12.84 7.31
N LEU A 73 -1.85 11.63 6.73
CA LEU A 73 -2.18 10.43 7.47
C LEU A 73 -1.13 10.11 8.54
N ALA A 74 0.16 10.23 8.20
CA ALA A 74 1.25 9.95 9.12
C ALA A 74 1.24 10.89 10.34
N GLU A 75 0.81 12.14 10.19
CA GLU A 75 0.65 13.07 11.32
C GLU A 75 -0.45 12.64 12.30
N ARG A 76 -1.49 11.96 11.80
CA ARG A 76 -2.65 11.53 12.60
C ARG A 76 -2.54 10.12 13.17
N PHE A 77 -1.80 9.25 12.49
CA PHE A 77 -1.72 7.82 12.77
C PHE A 77 -0.30 7.34 13.09
N GLU A 78 0.56 8.21 13.63
CA GLU A 78 1.92 7.84 14.00
C GLU A 78 1.95 6.64 14.98
N GLY A 79 2.68 5.57 14.62
CA GLY A 79 2.81 4.37 15.42
C GLY A 79 1.50 3.61 15.69
N PHE A 80 0.49 3.78 14.85
CA PHE A 80 -0.86 3.29 15.12
C PHE A 80 -1.13 1.88 14.57
N PHE A 81 -0.67 1.55 13.37
CA PHE A 81 -1.08 0.33 12.68
C PHE A 81 -0.22 -0.89 13.03
N ASP A 82 -0.89 -2.04 13.18
CA ASP A 82 -0.26 -3.37 13.30
C ASP A 82 0.29 -3.85 11.96
N LYS A 83 -0.44 -3.54 10.88
CA LYS A 83 -0.13 -3.93 9.50
C LYS A 83 -0.30 -2.74 8.55
N VAL A 84 0.68 -2.53 7.68
CA VAL A 84 0.62 -1.52 6.60
C VAL A 84 0.89 -2.21 5.27
N LEU A 85 -0.06 -2.13 4.35
CA LEU A 85 0.11 -2.54 2.96
C LEU A 85 0.35 -1.31 2.08
N ILE A 86 1.39 -1.37 1.27
CA ILE A 86 1.70 -0.38 0.24
C ILE A 86 1.81 -1.10 -1.10
N ASP A 87 0.72 -1.09 -1.87
CA ASP A 87 0.75 -1.48 -3.28
C ASP A 87 1.01 -0.21 -4.09
N ALA A 88 2.28 0.11 -4.24
CA ALA A 88 2.72 1.44 -4.63
C ALA A 88 2.39 1.78 -6.09
N PRO A 89 2.07 3.05 -6.40
CA PRO A 89 2.10 3.52 -7.77
C PRO A 89 3.50 3.32 -8.35
N CYS A 90 3.57 2.84 -9.59
CA CYS A 90 4.83 2.44 -10.21
C CYS A 90 4.81 2.69 -11.73
N SER A 91 5.96 2.51 -12.40
CA SER A 91 6.08 2.65 -13.86
C SER A 91 5.17 1.71 -14.64
N GLY A 92 4.82 0.57 -14.07
CA GLY A 92 3.72 -0.27 -14.55
C GLY A 92 4.05 -1.23 -15.67
N GLU A 93 5.31 -1.58 -15.89
CA GLU A 93 5.75 -2.49 -16.96
C GLU A 93 5.05 -3.86 -16.92
N GLY A 94 4.75 -4.36 -15.73
CA GLY A 94 4.00 -5.60 -15.55
C GLY A 94 2.54 -5.53 -16.06
N MET A 95 2.05 -4.34 -16.39
CA MET A 95 0.72 -4.11 -16.94
C MET A 95 0.67 -4.04 -18.46
N PHE A 96 1.80 -4.02 -19.18
CA PHE A 96 1.86 -3.86 -20.64
C PHE A 96 0.96 -4.86 -21.40
N ARG A 97 0.85 -6.08 -20.90
CA ARG A 97 -0.02 -7.11 -21.51
C ARG A 97 -1.51 -6.89 -21.24
N LYS A 98 -1.86 -6.20 -20.16
CA LYS A 98 -3.25 -5.97 -19.71
C LYS A 98 -3.79 -4.63 -20.16
N ASP A 99 -2.94 -3.64 -20.23
CA ASP A 99 -3.30 -2.26 -20.58
C ASP A 99 -2.27 -1.66 -21.56
N PRO A 100 -2.54 -1.74 -22.88
CA PRO A 100 -1.68 -1.16 -23.90
C PRO A 100 -1.51 0.36 -23.81
N ALA A 101 -2.40 1.06 -23.09
CA ALA A 101 -2.27 2.49 -22.88
C ALA A 101 -1.04 2.84 -22.01
N VAL A 102 -0.64 1.94 -21.12
CA VAL A 102 0.56 2.11 -20.29
C VAL A 102 1.82 2.16 -21.16
N ILE A 103 1.89 1.35 -22.23
CA ILE A 103 3.02 1.34 -23.17
C ILE A 103 3.17 2.70 -23.84
N LYS A 104 2.07 3.33 -24.23
CA LYS A 104 2.07 4.62 -24.96
C LYS A 104 2.52 5.79 -24.08
N THR A 105 2.39 5.66 -22.77
CA THR A 105 2.75 6.71 -21.80
C THR A 105 4.04 6.41 -21.05
N TRP A 106 4.67 5.27 -21.35
CA TRP A 106 5.92 4.88 -20.71
C TRP A 106 7.10 5.64 -21.31
N GLU A 107 7.92 6.23 -20.44
CA GLU A 107 9.12 6.98 -20.75
C GLU A 107 10.30 6.38 -19.99
N GLU A 108 11.51 6.54 -20.47
CA GLU A 108 12.72 5.92 -19.92
C GLU A 108 13.02 6.39 -18.49
N GLU A 109 12.74 7.67 -18.17
CA GLU A 109 12.93 8.24 -16.84
C GLU A 109 11.76 7.93 -15.88
N ARG A 110 10.74 7.23 -16.33
CA ARG A 110 9.55 6.93 -15.52
C ARG A 110 9.84 6.10 -14.27
N PRO A 111 10.72 5.06 -14.30
CA PRO A 111 11.08 4.31 -13.09
C PRO A 111 11.70 5.18 -11.99
N GLU A 112 12.60 6.10 -12.32
CA GLU A 112 13.26 7.00 -11.37
C GLU A 112 12.27 7.97 -10.72
N TYR A 113 11.32 8.48 -11.51
CA TYR A 113 10.23 9.31 -10.99
C TYR A 113 9.41 8.56 -9.95
N PHE A 114 8.97 7.34 -10.27
CA PHE A 114 8.19 6.54 -9.35
C PHE A 114 8.99 6.07 -8.13
N ALA A 115 10.27 5.71 -8.30
CA ALA A 115 11.14 5.37 -7.19
C ALA A 115 11.25 6.50 -6.15
N LYS A 116 11.33 7.75 -6.61
CA LYS A 116 11.32 8.93 -5.71
C LYS A 116 9.99 9.06 -4.95
N LEU A 117 8.87 8.90 -5.65
CA LEU A 117 7.54 8.94 -5.03
C LEU A 117 7.35 7.79 -4.03
N GLN A 118 7.80 6.59 -4.38
CA GLN A 118 7.70 5.40 -3.52
C GLN A 118 8.49 5.54 -2.23
N LYS A 119 9.66 6.17 -2.26
CA LYS A 119 10.47 6.46 -1.06
C LYS A 119 9.71 7.36 -0.08
N ASP A 120 9.01 8.37 -0.57
CA ASP A 120 8.19 9.24 0.26
C ASP A 120 6.99 8.49 0.86
N ILE A 121 6.31 7.66 0.06
CA ILE A 121 5.21 6.81 0.52
C ILE A 121 5.69 5.81 1.59
N LEU A 122 6.82 5.14 1.36
CA LEU A 122 7.42 4.18 2.29
C LEU A 122 7.78 4.83 3.63
N LYS A 123 8.43 6.00 3.60
CA LYS A 123 8.79 6.75 4.81
C LYS A 123 7.57 7.05 5.68
N ASN A 124 6.50 7.51 5.06
CA ASN A 124 5.25 7.81 5.78
C ASN A 124 4.55 6.52 6.26
N GLY A 125 4.59 5.44 5.47
CA GLY A 125 4.05 4.14 5.87
C GLY A 125 4.76 3.56 7.10
N VAL A 126 6.10 3.62 7.14
CA VAL A 126 6.89 3.18 8.29
C VAL A 126 6.58 4.03 9.53
N ARG A 127 6.43 5.35 9.37
CA ARG A 127 6.06 6.24 10.49
C ARG A 127 4.71 5.87 11.12
N MET A 128 3.78 5.35 10.33
CA MET A 128 2.46 4.92 10.82
C MET A 128 2.45 3.52 11.44
N LEU A 129 3.49 2.74 11.21
CA LEU A 129 3.63 1.39 11.74
C LEU A 129 4.01 1.43 13.22
N ARG A 130 3.31 0.65 14.06
CA ARG A 130 3.72 0.51 15.46
C ARG A 130 4.99 -0.31 15.61
N PRO A 131 5.74 -0.18 16.73
CA PRO A 131 6.83 -1.11 17.03
C PRO A 131 6.36 -2.58 16.98
N GLY A 132 7.11 -3.43 16.29
CA GLY A 132 6.76 -4.83 16.05
C GLY A 132 5.66 -5.08 15.02
N GLY A 133 5.13 -4.03 14.39
CA GLY A 133 4.21 -4.13 13.26
C GLY A 133 4.89 -4.62 11.99
N LYS A 134 4.12 -4.97 10.96
CA LYS A 134 4.63 -5.47 9.68
C LYS A 134 4.16 -4.59 8.53
N LEU A 135 5.07 -4.29 7.60
CA LEU A 135 4.80 -3.58 6.37
C LEU A 135 5.03 -4.53 5.18
N LEU A 136 4.06 -4.59 4.28
CA LEU A 136 4.20 -5.25 2.98
C LEU A 136 4.25 -4.20 1.88
N TYR A 137 5.32 -4.23 1.09
CA TYR A 137 5.49 -3.40 -0.09
C TYR A 137 5.35 -4.23 -1.36
N SER A 138 4.62 -3.73 -2.34
CA SER A 138 4.46 -4.36 -3.64
C SER A 138 4.32 -3.32 -4.76
N THR A 139 4.71 -3.71 -5.96
CA THR A 139 4.55 -2.95 -7.20
C THR A 139 4.08 -3.85 -8.33
N CYS A 140 3.74 -3.27 -9.47
CA CYS A 140 3.52 -3.98 -10.72
C CYS A 140 4.58 -3.65 -11.79
N THR A 141 5.79 -3.29 -11.37
CA THR A 141 6.95 -3.04 -12.23
C THR A 141 8.01 -4.12 -12.06
N PHE A 142 8.92 -4.21 -13.02
CA PHE A 142 10.14 -5.03 -12.95
C PHE A 142 11.40 -4.20 -12.69
N ALA A 143 11.28 -2.87 -12.61
CA ALA A 143 12.40 -1.97 -12.43
C ALA A 143 13.06 -2.15 -11.04
N PRO A 144 14.35 -2.53 -10.96
CA PRO A 144 15.04 -2.73 -9.68
C PRO A 144 15.09 -1.45 -8.82
N VAL A 145 15.15 -0.27 -9.44
CA VAL A 145 15.18 1.01 -8.74
C VAL A 145 13.90 1.26 -7.94
N GLU A 146 12.76 0.77 -8.45
CA GLU A 146 11.46 0.87 -7.80
C GLU A 146 11.21 -0.22 -6.76
N ASN A 147 11.85 -1.37 -6.88
CA ASN A 147 11.69 -2.53 -6.01
C ASN A 147 12.82 -2.61 -4.99
N GLU A 148 13.92 -3.29 -5.32
CA GLU A 148 15.05 -3.50 -4.43
C GLU A 148 15.68 -2.17 -3.98
N GLY A 149 15.75 -1.18 -4.88
CA GLY A 149 16.29 0.15 -4.58
C GLY A 149 15.46 0.90 -3.55
N SER A 150 14.12 0.81 -3.63
CA SER A 150 13.21 1.43 -2.65
C SER A 150 13.30 0.74 -1.29
N ILE A 151 13.41 -0.59 -1.26
CA ILE A 151 13.55 -1.36 -0.02
C ILE A 151 14.92 -1.13 0.63
N SER A 152 16.00 -1.18 -0.14
CA SER A 152 17.35 -0.89 0.38
C SER A 152 17.40 0.49 1.01
N TRP A 153 16.85 1.49 0.32
CA TRP A 153 16.80 2.85 0.82
C TRP A 153 16.05 2.97 2.16
N ILE A 154 14.85 2.36 2.30
CA ILE A 154 14.08 2.48 3.55
C ILE A 154 14.77 1.76 4.72
N LEU A 155 15.44 0.63 4.48
CA LEU A 155 16.21 -0.07 5.50
C LEU A 155 17.43 0.74 5.96
N GLU A 156 18.06 1.53 5.10
CA GLU A 156 19.10 2.48 5.46
C GLU A 156 18.58 3.66 6.29
N GLN A 157 17.37 4.16 5.96
CA GLN A 157 16.75 5.28 6.69
C GLN A 157 16.16 4.86 8.04
N CYS A 158 15.74 3.62 8.18
CA CYS A 158 15.07 3.07 9.36
C CYS A 158 15.79 1.79 9.82
N PRO A 159 16.94 1.89 10.53
CA PRO A 159 17.73 0.74 10.93
C PRO A 159 17.01 -0.25 11.87
N GLU A 160 15.91 0.17 12.47
CA GLU A 160 15.03 -0.68 13.30
C GLU A 160 14.13 -1.62 12.48
N MET A 161 14.07 -1.40 11.16
CA MET A 161 13.32 -2.28 10.25
C MET A 161 14.21 -3.45 9.81
N GLU A 162 13.60 -4.63 9.70
CA GLU A 162 14.25 -5.82 9.16
C GLU A 162 13.44 -6.40 8.00
N LEU A 163 14.13 -6.98 7.03
CA LEU A 163 13.50 -7.66 5.91
C LEU A 163 13.06 -9.07 6.31
N ILE A 164 11.76 -9.36 6.17
CA ILE A 164 11.20 -10.68 6.43
C ILE A 164 10.96 -11.36 5.08
N PRO A 165 11.59 -12.52 4.80
CA PRO A 165 11.32 -13.29 3.58
C PRO A 165 9.85 -13.71 3.49
N ILE A 166 9.29 -13.65 2.28
CA ILE A 166 7.93 -14.16 2.00
C ILE A 166 8.08 -15.60 1.52
N GLU A 167 7.51 -16.55 2.27
CA GLU A 167 7.45 -17.96 1.92
C GLU A 167 6.30 -18.29 0.95
#